data_879616f1d616b0ff3fe2a44700014463
#
_entry.id   879616f1d616b0ff3fe2a44700014463
#
_cell.length_a   1.000
_cell.length_b   1.000
_cell.length_c   1.000
_cell.angle_alpha   90.00
_cell.angle_beta   90.00
_cell.angle_gamma   90.00
#
_symmetry.space_group_name_H-M   'P 1'
#
loop_
_entity.id
_entity.type
_entity.pdbx_description
1 polymer ?
#
loop_
_entity_poly.entity_id
_entity_poly.type
_entity_poly.pdbx_seq_one_letter_code
_entity_poly.pdbx_strand_id
1 'polypeptide(L)'
;VGKYTFYSEIVQALEGNDAFSSSYRDGAFRSRASSPVLYQNRIIGAVYAYEYDTEQAALLEGLQTNLMRLSAGIALAVVLLSVLLSRMLTRKIGALLTAIRQVREGSYEHRTHIPGHDEIAQIGEEFNSLTDRLQTTEDLRRRFVSDASHELKTPLAAIRLLTDSILQTDNMDMATVRDFVTDIGSEAQRLSSITEDLLRLTRLDSGLVDKPKRVEVVPVLEQVMRMMSFLAQDKGTELTYQAEEGCAVMATRGEVHQVIYNLTDNAVKYSGNAGSIRVRLFREGGCVVLTVADNGPGIPEEDLPRVFERFYRVDKARSRAAGGTGLGLSIVQDTVHKRGGTVTATNAPGGGAVFTVRWPDAEGGREP
;
A
#
# COMPACT_ATOMS: atom_id res chain seq x y z
N VAL A 1 -37.00 29.96 -91.17
CA VAL A 1 -37.23 31.35 -91.48
C VAL A 1 -37.11 32.15 -90.13
N GLY A 2 -35.99 32.83 -89.93
CA GLY A 2 -35.82 33.99 -89.04
C GLY A 2 -36.22 33.94 -87.60
N LYS A 3 -35.74 32.93 -86.79
CA LYS A 3 -35.80 33.07 -85.32
C LYS A 3 -34.45 33.60 -84.85
N TYR A 4 -34.46 34.74 -84.23
CA TYR A 4 -33.32 35.24 -83.53
C TYR A 4 -33.14 34.41 -82.25
N THR A 5 -31.97 33.87 -82.01
CA THR A 5 -31.63 33.17 -80.81
C THR A 5 -30.48 33.92 -80.08
N PHE A 6 -30.65 34.17 -78.81
CA PHE A 6 -29.67 34.90 -77.95
C PHE A 6 -28.87 33.97 -77.05
N TYR A 7 -28.57 32.70 -77.52
CA TYR A 7 -27.67 31.86 -76.75
C TYR A 7 -26.26 32.45 -76.76
N SER A 8 -25.70 32.62 -75.60
CA SER A 8 -24.36 33.20 -75.39
C SER A 8 -23.29 32.41 -76.17
N GLU A 9 -23.42 31.14 -76.28
CA GLU A 9 -22.50 30.25 -77.03
C GLU A 9 -22.48 30.56 -78.50
N ILE A 10 -23.62 30.83 -79.10
CA ILE A 10 -23.72 31.23 -80.53
C ILE A 10 -23.11 32.57 -80.77
N VAL A 11 -23.31 33.52 -79.85
CA VAL A 11 -22.72 34.87 -79.95
C VAL A 11 -21.18 34.79 -79.93
N GLN A 12 -20.65 34.03 -78.99
CA GLN A 12 -19.19 33.79 -78.89
C GLN A 12 -18.62 33.10 -80.12
N ALA A 13 -19.34 32.17 -80.74
CA ALA A 13 -18.89 31.51 -81.97
C ALA A 13 -18.91 32.53 -83.16
N LEU A 14 -19.84 33.45 -83.25
CA LEU A 14 -19.86 34.46 -84.23
C LEU A 14 -18.76 35.55 -84.03
N GLU A 15 -18.21 35.59 -82.82
CA GLU A 15 -17.01 36.43 -82.51
C GLU A 15 -15.70 35.65 -82.77
N GLY A 16 -15.77 34.43 -83.17
CA GLY A 16 -14.62 33.60 -83.55
C GLY A 16 -14.10 32.66 -82.54
N ASN A 17 -14.81 32.45 -81.43
CA ASN A 17 -14.40 31.59 -80.32
C ASN A 17 -15.30 30.37 -80.22
N ASP A 18 -14.70 29.22 -80.01
CA ASP A 18 -15.49 28.01 -79.65
C ASP A 18 -16.08 28.22 -78.23
N ALA A 19 -17.37 27.89 -78.09
CA ALA A 19 -18.04 27.99 -76.83
C ALA A 19 -18.75 26.67 -76.44
N PHE A 20 -18.61 26.31 -75.16
CA PHE A 20 -19.27 25.14 -74.59
C PHE A 20 -19.88 25.50 -73.24
N SER A 21 -21.09 25.05 -73.03
CA SER A 21 -21.72 25.12 -71.72
C SER A 21 -22.47 23.82 -71.41
N SER A 22 -22.41 23.35 -70.19
CA SER A 22 -23.23 22.20 -69.75
C SER A 22 -23.87 22.56 -68.42
N SER A 23 -25.14 22.23 -68.28
CA SER A 23 -25.87 22.45 -67.04
C SER A 23 -26.83 21.29 -66.77
N TYR A 24 -26.88 20.89 -65.49
CA TYR A 24 -27.87 19.91 -65.04
C TYR A 24 -29.17 20.62 -64.69
N ARG A 25 -30.26 20.29 -65.36
CA ARG A 25 -31.57 20.87 -65.12
C ARG A 25 -32.69 19.88 -65.51
N ASP A 26 -33.71 19.78 -64.66
CA ASP A 26 -34.89 18.95 -64.90
C ASP A 26 -34.55 17.49 -65.21
N GLY A 27 -33.58 16.88 -64.51
CA GLY A 27 -33.22 15.49 -64.64
C GLY A 27 -32.42 15.13 -65.89
N ALA A 28 -31.78 16.12 -66.56
CA ALA A 28 -30.94 15.91 -67.73
C ALA A 28 -29.74 16.87 -67.78
N PHE A 29 -28.66 16.43 -68.36
CA PHE A 29 -27.57 17.30 -68.77
C PHE A 29 -27.93 17.99 -70.09
N ARG A 30 -27.91 19.29 -70.07
CA ARG A 30 -28.12 20.12 -71.26
C ARG A 30 -26.77 20.71 -71.67
N SER A 31 -26.14 20.07 -72.64
CA SER A 31 -24.88 20.47 -73.18
C SER A 31 -25.10 21.27 -74.47
N ARG A 32 -24.41 22.36 -74.64
CA ARG A 32 -24.47 23.23 -75.78
C ARG A 32 -23.04 23.55 -76.24
N ALA A 33 -22.79 23.35 -77.51
CA ALA A 33 -21.51 23.68 -78.08
C ALA A 33 -21.73 24.55 -79.34
N SER A 34 -20.91 25.49 -79.57
CA SER A 34 -20.96 26.32 -80.76
C SER A 34 -19.53 26.58 -81.29
N SER A 35 -19.35 26.48 -82.57
CA SER A 35 -18.07 26.71 -83.28
C SER A 35 -18.26 27.59 -84.50
N PRO A 36 -17.33 28.54 -84.76
CA PRO A 36 -17.42 29.42 -85.94
C PRO A 36 -17.20 28.65 -87.27
N VAL A 37 -17.98 29.02 -88.29
CA VAL A 37 -17.77 28.54 -89.65
C VAL A 37 -17.00 29.62 -90.43
N LEU A 38 -15.83 29.24 -90.92
CA LEU A 38 -14.92 30.14 -91.60
C LEU A 38 -14.93 29.84 -93.09
N TYR A 39 -15.06 30.91 -93.92
CA TYR A 39 -14.87 30.84 -95.35
C TYR A 39 -13.99 32.02 -95.76
N GLN A 40 -12.90 31.73 -96.48
CA GLN A 40 -11.90 32.71 -96.90
C GLN A 40 -11.45 33.66 -95.77
N ASN A 41 -11.20 33.05 -94.58
CA ASN A 41 -10.79 33.71 -93.34
C ASN A 41 -11.81 34.71 -92.80
N ARG A 42 -13.09 34.62 -93.19
CA ARG A 42 -14.22 35.34 -92.63
C ARG A 42 -15.21 34.44 -92.00
N ILE A 43 -15.73 34.84 -90.84
CA ILE A 43 -16.79 34.09 -90.14
C ILE A 43 -18.08 34.31 -90.96
N ILE A 44 -18.62 33.18 -91.49
CA ILE A 44 -19.86 33.20 -92.27
C ILE A 44 -21.05 32.66 -91.52
N GLY A 45 -20.83 32.08 -90.31
CA GLY A 45 -21.86 31.55 -89.49
C GLY A 45 -21.30 30.76 -88.27
N ALA A 46 -22.13 30.17 -87.49
CA ALA A 46 -21.78 29.26 -86.37
C ALA A 46 -22.55 27.99 -86.51
N VAL A 47 -21.86 26.88 -86.23
CA VAL A 47 -22.54 25.56 -85.98
C VAL A 47 -22.85 25.46 -84.47
N TYR A 48 -24.12 25.15 -84.19
CA TYR A 48 -24.61 24.93 -82.84
C TYR A 48 -25.07 23.52 -82.67
N ALA A 49 -24.51 22.82 -81.69
CA ALA A 49 -24.88 21.49 -81.25
C ALA A 49 -25.56 21.57 -79.88
N TYR A 50 -26.63 20.88 -79.75
CA TYR A 50 -27.36 20.75 -78.50
C TYR A 50 -27.60 19.27 -78.19
N GLU A 51 -27.24 18.86 -76.97
CA GLU A 51 -27.44 17.53 -76.50
C GLU A 51 -28.29 17.57 -75.21
N TYR A 52 -29.17 16.62 -75.12
CA TYR A 52 -30.05 16.44 -73.94
C TYR A 52 -29.89 15.00 -73.45
N ASP A 53 -29.01 14.84 -72.44
CA ASP A 53 -28.60 13.52 -71.98
C ASP A 53 -29.29 13.18 -70.65
N THR A 54 -30.26 12.29 -70.71
CA THR A 54 -30.99 11.74 -69.57
C THR A 54 -30.35 10.51 -68.97
N GLU A 55 -29.53 9.78 -69.74
CA GLU A 55 -28.90 8.56 -69.26
C GLU A 55 -27.78 8.84 -68.26
N GLN A 56 -26.91 9.79 -68.58
CA GLN A 56 -25.85 10.23 -67.66
C GLN A 56 -26.45 10.88 -66.39
N ALA A 57 -27.55 11.62 -66.51
CA ALA A 57 -28.27 12.18 -65.41
C ALA A 57 -28.83 11.12 -64.48
N ALA A 58 -29.46 10.09 -65.01
CA ALA A 58 -30.01 8.97 -64.22
C ALA A 58 -28.91 8.14 -63.55
N LEU A 59 -27.76 7.94 -64.24
CA LEU A 59 -26.60 7.28 -63.62
C LEU A 59 -26.05 8.10 -62.43
N LEU A 60 -25.95 9.43 -62.56
CA LEU A 60 -25.49 10.32 -61.52
C LEU A 60 -26.44 10.29 -60.32
N GLU A 61 -27.73 10.39 -60.52
CA GLU A 61 -28.74 10.28 -59.44
C GLU A 61 -28.71 8.89 -58.76
N GLY A 62 -28.55 7.82 -59.55
CA GLY A 62 -28.36 6.48 -59.03
C GLY A 62 -27.11 6.33 -58.15
N LEU A 63 -25.98 6.88 -58.59
CA LEU A 63 -24.75 6.89 -57.83
C LEU A 63 -24.89 7.73 -56.54
N GLN A 64 -25.47 8.92 -56.63
CA GLN A 64 -25.70 9.80 -55.49
C GLN A 64 -26.61 9.13 -54.45
N THR A 65 -27.69 8.47 -54.87
CA THR A 65 -28.63 7.75 -53.99
C THR A 65 -27.95 6.58 -53.28
N ASN A 66 -27.15 5.81 -54.03
CA ASN A 66 -26.41 4.67 -53.47
C ASN A 66 -25.33 5.15 -52.47
N LEU A 67 -24.62 6.23 -52.76
CA LEU A 67 -23.65 6.84 -51.86
C LEU A 67 -24.32 7.37 -50.56
N MET A 68 -25.50 8.00 -50.70
CA MET A 68 -26.27 8.43 -49.55
C MET A 68 -26.71 7.26 -48.65
N ARG A 69 -27.22 6.18 -49.25
CA ARG A 69 -27.62 4.97 -48.49
C ARG A 69 -26.43 4.33 -47.78
N LEU A 70 -25.32 4.19 -48.50
CA LEU A 70 -24.07 3.64 -47.90
C LEU A 70 -23.58 4.50 -46.75
N SER A 71 -23.50 5.82 -46.95
CA SER A 71 -23.07 6.78 -45.91
C SER A 71 -24.00 6.76 -44.70
N ALA A 72 -25.30 6.69 -44.88
CA ALA A 72 -26.28 6.56 -43.80
C ALA A 72 -26.11 5.24 -43.04
N GLY A 73 -25.84 4.13 -43.73
CA GLY A 73 -25.57 2.81 -43.12
C GLY A 73 -24.29 2.85 -42.26
N ILE A 74 -23.23 3.42 -42.79
CA ILE A 74 -21.96 3.57 -42.04
C ILE A 74 -22.16 4.46 -40.80
N ALA A 75 -22.83 5.60 -40.96
CA ALA A 75 -23.09 6.52 -39.84
C ALA A 75 -23.91 5.83 -38.73
N LEU A 76 -24.94 5.06 -39.10
CA LEU A 76 -25.72 4.28 -38.13
C LEU A 76 -24.86 3.23 -37.40
N ALA A 77 -24.02 2.50 -38.14
CA ALA A 77 -23.12 1.49 -37.57
C ALA A 77 -22.13 2.12 -36.56
N VAL A 78 -21.55 3.29 -36.92
CA VAL A 78 -20.61 4.03 -36.06
C VAL A 78 -21.31 4.50 -34.77
N VAL A 79 -22.52 5.01 -34.88
CA VAL A 79 -23.30 5.42 -33.68
C VAL A 79 -23.61 4.23 -32.77
N LEU A 80 -24.06 3.12 -33.34
CA LEU A 80 -24.36 1.91 -32.55
C LEU A 80 -23.11 1.38 -31.85
N LEU A 81 -21.98 1.30 -32.56
CA LEU A 81 -20.71 0.87 -31.99
C LEU A 81 -20.23 1.81 -30.88
N SER A 82 -20.35 3.13 -31.09
CA SER A 82 -19.98 4.14 -30.11
C SER A 82 -20.80 4.01 -28.81
N VAL A 83 -22.10 3.79 -28.92
CA VAL A 83 -22.98 3.59 -27.76
C VAL A 83 -22.64 2.28 -27.04
N LEU A 84 -22.32 1.22 -27.76
CA LEU A 84 -21.93 -0.06 -27.17
C LEU A 84 -20.62 0.07 -26.37
N LEU A 85 -19.59 0.64 -26.99
CA LEU A 85 -18.29 0.86 -26.34
C LEU A 85 -18.41 1.79 -25.14
N SER A 86 -19.16 2.90 -25.27
CA SER A 86 -19.40 3.82 -24.17
C SER A 86 -20.07 3.13 -22.98
N ARG A 87 -21.08 2.29 -23.21
CA ARG A 87 -21.72 1.53 -22.13
C ARG A 87 -20.82 0.53 -21.46
N MET A 88 -20.00 -0.20 -22.23
CA MET A 88 -19.02 -1.15 -21.69
C MET A 88 -18.03 -0.43 -20.76
N LEU A 89 -17.46 0.66 -21.23
CA LEU A 89 -16.45 1.44 -20.47
C LEU A 89 -17.07 2.05 -19.21
N THR A 90 -18.23 2.70 -19.34
CA THR A 90 -18.92 3.35 -18.22
C THR A 90 -19.31 2.35 -17.13
N ARG A 91 -19.71 1.13 -17.48
CA ARG A 91 -20.02 0.08 -16.49
C ARG A 91 -18.79 -0.33 -15.67
N LYS A 92 -17.63 -0.55 -16.32
CA LYS A 92 -16.39 -0.93 -15.65
C LYS A 92 -15.91 0.16 -14.68
N ILE A 93 -15.90 1.41 -15.16
CA ILE A 93 -15.52 2.56 -14.33
C ILE A 93 -16.51 2.78 -13.18
N GLY A 94 -17.80 2.59 -13.44
CA GLY A 94 -18.84 2.69 -12.40
C GLY A 94 -18.68 1.67 -11.28
N ALA A 95 -18.34 0.42 -11.62
CA ALA A 95 -18.05 -0.63 -10.63
C ALA A 95 -16.85 -0.27 -9.76
N LEU A 96 -15.74 0.18 -10.38
CA LEU A 96 -14.55 0.63 -9.65
C LEU A 96 -14.85 1.81 -8.72
N LEU A 97 -15.58 2.81 -9.22
CA LEU A 97 -15.94 3.98 -8.41
C LEU A 97 -16.82 3.62 -7.20
N THR A 98 -17.72 2.64 -7.38
CA THR A 98 -18.56 2.14 -6.27
C THR A 98 -17.71 1.44 -5.22
N ALA A 99 -16.76 0.59 -5.62
CA ALA A 99 -15.83 -0.08 -4.72
C ALA A 99 -14.95 0.93 -3.95
N ILE A 100 -14.42 1.95 -4.63
CA ILE A 100 -13.63 3.03 -3.99
C ILE A 100 -14.49 3.77 -2.94
N ARG A 101 -15.76 4.05 -3.22
CA ARG A 101 -16.66 4.71 -2.25
C ARG A 101 -16.89 3.85 -1.02
N GLN A 102 -17.10 2.54 -1.19
CA GLN A 102 -17.29 1.60 -0.07
C GLN A 102 -16.07 1.51 0.82
N VAL A 103 -14.87 1.42 0.23
CA VAL A 103 -13.60 1.43 0.98
C VAL A 103 -13.42 2.74 1.73
N ARG A 104 -13.75 3.88 1.10
CA ARG A 104 -13.71 5.20 1.77
C ARG A 104 -14.67 5.28 2.97
N GLU A 105 -15.79 4.58 2.94
CA GLU A 105 -16.77 4.50 4.04
C GLU A 105 -16.36 3.49 5.12
N GLY A 106 -15.17 2.86 4.99
CA GLY A 106 -14.62 1.94 5.98
C GLY A 106 -14.99 0.47 5.75
N SER A 107 -15.60 0.13 4.61
CA SER A 107 -15.92 -1.26 4.24
C SER A 107 -14.75 -1.86 3.46
N TYR A 108 -13.74 -2.37 4.17
CA TYR A 108 -12.52 -2.93 3.56
C TYR A 108 -12.69 -4.39 3.10
N GLU A 109 -13.82 -5.03 3.34
CA GLU A 109 -14.08 -6.42 2.92
C GLU A 109 -14.52 -6.53 1.45
N HIS A 110 -14.92 -5.40 0.86
CA HIS A 110 -15.46 -5.39 -0.49
C HIS A 110 -14.35 -5.52 -1.53
N ARG A 111 -14.53 -6.48 -2.47
CA ARG A 111 -13.65 -6.67 -3.63
C ARG A 111 -14.43 -6.37 -4.91
N THR A 112 -13.77 -5.71 -5.85
CA THR A 112 -14.36 -5.50 -7.17
C THR A 112 -13.84 -6.55 -8.15
N HIS A 113 -14.76 -7.11 -8.93
CA HIS A 113 -14.39 -7.98 -10.05
C HIS A 113 -14.72 -7.28 -11.36
N ILE A 114 -13.69 -6.85 -12.08
CA ILE A 114 -13.82 -6.20 -13.38
C ILE A 114 -13.44 -7.23 -14.45
N PRO A 115 -14.40 -7.69 -15.27
CA PRO A 115 -14.13 -8.70 -16.27
C PRO A 115 -13.28 -8.13 -17.41
N GLY A 116 -12.27 -8.90 -17.85
CA GLY A 116 -11.39 -8.55 -18.97
C GLY A 116 -9.92 -8.65 -18.61
N HIS A 117 -9.05 -8.28 -19.56
CA HIS A 117 -7.60 -8.24 -19.43
C HIS A 117 -7.05 -6.88 -19.88
N ASP A 118 -7.91 -5.86 -19.86
CA ASP A 118 -7.56 -4.49 -20.22
C ASP A 118 -6.99 -3.72 -19.01
N GLU A 119 -6.55 -2.52 -19.24
CA GLU A 119 -5.94 -1.65 -18.21
C GLU A 119 -6.91 -1.37 -17.04
N ILE A 120 -8.22 -1.38 -17.30
CA ILE A 120 -9.23 -1.15 -16.24
C ILE A 120 -9.36 -2.38 -15.35
N ALA A 121 -9.25 -3.59 -15.90
CA ALA A 121 -9.22 -4.82 -15.11
C ALA A 121 -7.95 -4.86 -14.22
N GLN A 122 -6.80 -4.47 -14.76
CA GLN A 122 -5.55 -4.37 -14.01
C GLN A 122 -5.65 -3.35 -12.86
N ILE A 123 -6.24 -2.17 -13.09
CA ILE A 123 -6.51 -1.20 -12.02
C ILE A 123 -7.40 -1.81 -10.94
N GLY A 124 -8.40 -2.63 -11.32
CA GLY A 124 -9.25 -3.34 -10.37
C GLY A 124 -8.48 -4.33 -9.48
N GLU A 125 -7.52 -5.06 -10.04
CA GLU A 125 -6.65 -5.98 -9.28
C GLU A 125 -5.72 -5.23 -8.32
N GLU A 126 -5.08 -4.16 -8.79
CA GLU A 126 -4.24 -3.30 -7.92
C GLU A 126 -5.06 -2.64 -6.81
N PHE A 127 -6.29 -2.20 -7.11
CA PHE A 127 -7.21 -1.70 -6.10
C PHE A 127 -7.54 -2.75 -5.04
N ASN A 128 -7.81 -4.00 -5.43
CA ASN A 128 -8.06 -5.09 -4.49
C ASN A 128 -6.82 -5.36 -3.61
N SER A 129 -5.62 -5.39 -4.20
CA SER A 129 -4.37 -5.56 -3.46
C SER A 129 -4.15 -4.45 -2.43
N LEU A 130 -4.43 -3.20 -2.80
CA LEU A 130 -4.38 -2.07 -1.86
C LEU A 130 -5.42 -2.21 -0.74
N THR A 131 -6.64 -2.65 -1.08
CA THR A 131 -7.71 -2.87 -0.10
C THR A 131 -7.37 -3.98 0.89
N ASP A 132 -6.72 -5.07 0.45
CA ASP A 132 -6.22 -6.14 1.32
C ASP A 132 -5.21 -5.62 2.35
N ARG A 133 -4.28 -4.77 1.91
CA ARG A 133 -3.30 -4.13 2.81
C ARG A 133 -3.97 -3.19 3.81
N LEU A 134 -4.94 -2.40 3.35
CA LEU A 134 -5.71 -1.51 4.22
C LEU A 134 -6.52 -2.29 5.26
N GLN A 135 -7.20 -3.37 4.86
CA GLN A 135 -7.94 -4.24 5.75
C GLN A 135 -7.03 -4.84 6.83
N THR A 136 -5.91 -5.42 6.42
CA THR A 136 -4.92 -6.01 7.35
C THR A 136 -4.43 -4.97 8.36
N THR A 137 -4.10 -3.75 7.88
CA THR A 137 -3.63 -2.67 8.74
C THR A 137 -4.70 -2.22 9.74
N GLU A 138 -5.95 -2.09 9.30
CA GLU A 138 -7.06 -1.68 10.18
C GLU A 138 -7.40 -2.78 11.21
N ASP A 139 -7.35 -4.06 10.82
CA ASP A 139 -7.57 -5.19 11.74
C ASP A 139 -6.46 -5.26 12.80
N LEU A 140 -5.21 -5.05 12.42
CA LEU A 140 -4.09 -4.93 13.36
C LEU A 140 -4.28 -3.75 14.32
N ARG A 141 -4.71 -2.60 13.81
CA ARG A 141 -4.99 -1.41 14.61
C ARG A 141 -6.14 -1.65 15.61
N ARG A 142 -7.23 -2.28 15.17
CA ARG A 142 -8.38 -2.62 16.05
C ARG A 142 -7.98 -3.58 17.15
N ARG A 143 -7.23 -4.63 16.81
CA ARG A 143 -6.69 -5.58 17.80
C ARG A 143 -5.80 -4.86 18.82
N PHE A 144 -4.86 -4.04 18.35
CA PHE A 144 -3.97 -3.27 19.22
C PHE A 144 -4.74 -2.40 20.23
N VAL A 145 -5.76 -1.65 19.79
CA VAL A 145 -6.59 -0.82 20.69
C VAL A 145 -7.38 -1.67 21.68
N SER A 146 -7.94 -2.80 21.24
CA SER A 146 -8.66 -3.74 22.08
C SER A 146 -7.74 -4.32 23.16
N ASP A 147 -6.59 -4.84 22.75
CA ASP A 147 -5.62 -5.49 23.65
C ASP A 147 -5.03 -4.49 24.65
N ALA A 148 -4.68 -3.30 24.19
CA ALA A 148 -4.23 -2.21 25.06
C ALA A 148 -5.29 -1.85 26.12
N SER A 149 -6.56 -1.74 25.71
CA SER A 149 -7.66 -1.47 26.63
C SER A 149 -7.84 -2.56 27.68
N HIS A 150 -7.71 -3.82 27.28
CA HIS A 150 -7.78 -4.97 28.20
C HIS A 150 -6.61 -5.02 29.17
N GLU A 151 -5.38 -4.81 28.69
CA GLU A 151 -4.17 -4.83 29.52
C GLU A 151 -4.09 -3.64 30.50
N LEU A 152 -4.70 -2.49 30.18
CA LEU A 152 -4.83 -1.36 31.09
C LEU A 152 -5.97 -1.55 32.11
N LYS A 153 -7.10 -2.16 31.73
CA LYS A 153 -8.26 -2.33 32.60
C LYS A 153 -7.97 -3.29 33.76
N THR A 154 -7.19 -4.35 33.53
CA THR A 154 -6.89 -5.38 34.54
C THR A 154 -6.16 -4.82 35.77
N PRO A 155 -4.99 -4.16 35.65
CA PRO A 155 -4.28 -3.58 36.80
C PRO A 155 -5.11 -2.48 37.49
N LEU A 156 -5.85 -1.68 36.73
CA LEU A 156 -6.71 -0.65 37.29
C LEU A 156 -7.83 -1.25 38.15
N ALA A 157 -8.43 -2.37 37.72
CA ALA A 157 -9.44 -3.09 38.49
C ALA A 157 -8.85 -3.72 39.77
N ALA A 158 -7.61 -4.24 39.71
CA ALA A 158 -6.90 -4.76 40.88
C ALA A 158 -6.61 -3.64 41.90
N ILE A 159 -6.06 -2.50 41.46
CA ILE A 159 -5.83 -1.34 42.32
C ILE A 159 -7.12 -0.91 43.00
N ARG A 160 -8.21 -0.80 42.23
CA ARG A 160 -9.51 -0.42 42.79
C ARG A 160 -10.00 -1.42 43.83
N LEU A 161 -9.94 -2.72 43.55
CA LEU A 161 -10.37 -3.76 44.48
C LEU A 161 -9.60 -3.74 45.79
N LEU A 162 -8.26 -3.61 45.72
CA LEU A 162 -7.41 -3.52 46.90
C LEU A 162 -7.71 -2.25 47.71
N THR A 163 -7.91 -1.13 47.06
CA THR A 163 -8.29 0.12 47.67
C THR A 163 -9.66 0.04 48.37
N ASP A 164 -10.67 -0.50 47.67
CA ASP A 164 -12.01 -0.70 48.24
C ASP A 164 -11.96 -1.67 49.45
N SER A 165 -11.13 -2.70 49.40
CA SER A 165 -10.93 -3.66 50.52
C SER A 165 -10.32 -2.95 51.73
N ILE A 166 -9.32 -2.07 51.56
CA ILE A 166 -8.72 -1.29 52.66
C ILE A 166 -9.78 -0.34 53.28
N LEU A 167 -10.60 0.33 52.44
CA LEU A 167 -11.56 1.32 52.89
C LEU A 167 -12.81 0.73 53.59
N GLN A 168 -13.19 -0.52 53.22
CA GLN A 168 -14.42 -1.15 53.71
C GLN A 168 -14.19 -2.07 54.94
N THR A 169 -12.95 -2.36 55.30
CA THR A 169 -12.65 -3.27 56.39
C THR A 169 -12.25 -2.46 57.67
N ASP A 170 -13.20 -2.38 58.60
CA ASP A 170 -12.96 -1.75 59.93
C ASP A 170 -12.01 -2.61 60.75
N ASN A 171 -10.85 -2.40 61.05
CA ASN A 171 -9.85 -3.15 61.82
C ASN A 171 -8.97 -4.10 60.98
N MET A 172 -8.63 -3.74 59.80
CA MET A 172 -7.57 -4.43 59.04
C MET A 172 -6.23 -4.30 59.78
N ASP A 173 -5.49 -5.38 59.95
CA ASP A 173 -4.18 -5.30 60.57
C ASP A 173 -3.17 -4.59 59.67
N MET A 174 -2.20 -3.91 60.30
CA MET A 174 -1.22 -3.09 59.56
C MET A 174 -0.30 -3.90 58.61
N ALA A 175 -0.13 -5.19 58.86
CA ALA A 175 0.64 -6.06 57.95
C ALA A 175 -0.12 -6.26 56.64
N THR A 176 -1.40 -6.60 56.71
CA THR A 176 -2.28 -6.74 55.55
C THR A 176 -2.44 -5.43 54.77
N VAL A 177 -2.57 -4.27 55.48
CA VAL A 177 -2.61 -2.97 54.83
C VAL A 177 -1.31 -2.70 54.06
N ARG A 178 -0.16 -3.05 54.63
CA ARG A 178 1.14 -2.87 53.96
C ARG A 178 1.26 -3.76 52.71
N ASP A 179 0.81 -4.97 52.79
CA ASP A 179 0.81 -5.92 51.65
C ASP A 179 -0.08 -5.36 50.53
N PHE A 180 -1.30 -4.92 50.84
CA PHE A 180 -2.20 -4.34 49.85
C PHE A 180 -1.64 -3.06 49.19
N VAL A 181 -1.01 -2.19 49.98
CA VAL A 181 -0.33 -0.98 49.46
C VAL A 181 0.85 -1.34 48.57
N THR A 182 1.61 -2.37 48.93
CA THR A 182 2.71 -2.90 48.09
C THR A 182 2.19 -3.44 46.75
N ASP A 183 1.10 -4.20 46.79
CA ASP A 183 0.44 -4.72 45.58
C ASP A 183 -0.12 -3.58 44.70
N ILE A 184 -0.75 -2.55 45.31
CA ILE A 184 -1.17 -1.34 44.58
C ILE A 184 0.01 -0.66 43.89
N GLY A 185 1.15 -0.55 44.61
CA GLY A 185 2.39 0.03 44.09
C GLY A 185 2.91 -0.77 42.86
N SER A 186 2.89 -2.08 42.96
CA SER A 186 3.33 -2.99 41.86
C SER A 186 2.45 -2.88 40.62
N GLU A 187 1.12 -2.81 40.81
CA GLU A 187 0.18 -2.64 39.69
C GLU A 187 0.27 -1.23 39.06
N ALA A 188 0.52 -0.20 39.86
CA ALA A 188 0.77 1.16 39.36
C ALA A 188 2.07 1.23 38.52
N GLN A 189 3.13 0.58 38.97
CA GLN A 189 4.39 0.47 38.20
C GLN A 189 4.19 -0.29 36.90
N ARG A 190 3.39 -1.34 36.91
CA ARG A 190 3.02 -2.09 35.70
C ARG A 190 2.23 -1.22 34.70
N LEU A 191 1.26 -0.42 35.17
CA LEU A 191 0.54 0.55 34.36
C LEU A 191 1.48 1.55 33.69
N SER A 192 2.45 2.09 34.43
CA SER A 192 3.46 3.00 33.89
C SER A 192 4.26 2.34 32.77
N SER A 193 4.72 1.09 32.97
CA SER A 193 5.46 0.37 31.94
C SER A 193 4.63 0.12 30.68
N ILE A 194 3.34 -0.26 30.81
CA ILE A 194 2.45 -0.45 29.65
C ILE A 194 2.28 0.87 28.88
N THR A 195 2.05 1.97 29.58
CA THR A 195 1.86 3.28 28.94
C THR A 195 3.12 3.78 28.22
N GLU A 196 4.30 3.56 28.79
CA GLU A 196 5.56 3.88 28.15
C GLU A 196 5.79 3.05 26.89
N ASP A 197 5.53 1.73 26.95
CA ASP A 197 5.63 0.84 25.79
C ASP A 197 4.67 1.24 24.67
N LEU A 198 3.42 1.60 25.00
CA LEU A 198 2.42 2.10 24.06
C LEU A 198 2.86 3.41 23.38
N LEU A 199 3.40 4.35 24.16
CA LEU A 199 3.93 5.61 23.63
C LEU A 199 5.12 5.37 22.69
N ARG A 200 5.96 4.40 22.99
CA ARG A 200 7.09 4.01 22.10
C ARG A 200 6.60 3.41 20.79
N LEU A 201 5.63 2.48 20.85
CA LEU A 201 5.04 1.89 19.66
C LEU A 201 4.38 2.95 18.76
N THR A 202 3.63 3.89 19.33
CA THR A 202 3.01 4.97 18.55
C THR A 202 4.04 5.89 17.89
N ARG A 203 5.19 6.14 18.53
CA ARG A 203 6.31 6.88 17.91
C ARG A 203 6.98 6.08 16.79
N LEU A 204 7.10 4.77 16.93
CA LEU A 204 7.63 3.89 15.87
C LEU A 204 6.70 3.87 14.66
N ASP A 205 5.39 3.79 14.87
CA ASP A 205 4.37 3.77 13.81
C ASP A 205 4.23 5.14 13.10
N SER A 206 4.42 6.26 13.81
CA SER A 206 4.26 7.61 13.23
C SER A 206 5.38 8.07 12.31
N GLY A 207 6.46 7.30 12.18
CA GLY A 207 7.63 7.68 11.38
C GLY A 207 8.43 8.89 11.89
N LEU A 208 8.01 9.48 13.02
CA LEU A 208 8.74 10.55 13.72
C LEU A 208 9.95 9.93 14.42
N VAL A 209 11.05 9.80 13.71
CA VAL A 209 12.25 9.16 14.23
C VAL A 209 13.43 10.11 14.12
N ASP A 210 14.18 10.18 15.20
CA ASP A 210 15.50 10.78 15.18
C ASP A 210 16.35 10.18 14.06
N LYS A 211 17.07 11.03 13.34
CA LYS A 211 17.94 10.59 12.26
C LYS A 211 18.93 9.55 12.81
N PRO A 212 19.06 8.38 12.16
CA PRO A 212 20.01 7.37 12.60
C PRO A 212 21.43 7.94 12.50
N LYS A 213 22.23 7.59 13.48
CA LYS A 213 23.67 7.91 13.52
C LYS A 213 24.44 6.62 13.67
N ARG A 214 25.71 6.65 13.34
CA ARG A 214 26.61 5.53 13.66
C ARG A 214 26.72 5.41 15.19
N VAL A 215 26.31 4.26 15.70
CA VAL A 215 26.32 3.94 17.14
C VAL A 215 27.21 2.73 17.36
N GLU A 216 28.22 2.87 18.19
CA GLU A 216 29.00 1.76 18.74
C GLU A 216 28.12 0.96 19.70
N VAL A 217 27.94 -0.34 19.44
CA VAL A 217 27.03 -1.18 20.22
C VAL A 217 27.66 -1.60 21.56
N VAL A 218 28.97 -1.83 21.63
CA VAL A 218 29.67 -2.32 22.82
C VAL A 218 29.46 -1.42 24.05
N PRO A 219 29.64 -0.07 24.00
CA PRO A 219 29.40 0.78 25.16
C PRO A 219 27.95 0.76 25.65
N VAL A 220 26.99 0.56 24.74
CA VAL A 220 25.57 0.45 25.08
C VAL A 220 25.28 -0.90 25.73
N LEU A 221 25.83 -1.98 25.19
CA LEU A 221 25.74 -3.32 25.75
C LEU A 221 26.28 -3.34 27.19
N GLU A 222 27.48 -2.82 27.43
CA GLU A 222 28.07 -2.77 28.75
C GLU A 222 27.23 -1.97 29.76
N GLN A 223 26.62 -0.87 29.32
CA GLN A 223 25.73 -0.08 30.17
C GLN A 223 24.51 -0.92 30.59
N VAL A 224 23.89 -1.65 29.66
CA VAL A 224 22.73 -2.50 29.96
C VAL A 224 23.16 -3.70 30.82
N MET A 225 24.30 -4.31 30.52
CA MET A 225 24.80 -5.46 31.32
C MET A 225 25.07 -5.06 32.77
N ARG A 226 25.68 -3.90 33.03
CA ARG A 226 25.86 -3.39 34.42
C ARG A 226 24.53 -3.24 35.15
N MET A 227 23.50 -2.72 34.51
CA MET A 227 22.16 -2.57 35.12
C MET A 227 21.49 -3.93 35.36
N MET A 228 21.56 -4.81 34.35
CA MET A 228 20.91 -6.13 34.42
C MET A 228 21.60 -7.10 35.38
N SER A 229 22.90 -6.95 35.63
CA SER A 229 23.63 -7.79 36.57
C SER A 229 23.08 -7.71 38.01
N PHE A 230 22.63 -6.56 38.45
CA PHE A 230 21.97 -6.42 39.76
C PHE A 230 20.65 -7.17 39.82
N LEU A 231 19.83 -7.04 38.77
CA LEU A 231 18.53 -7.76 38.67
C LEU A 231 18.70 -9.28 38.54
N ALA A 232 19.71 -9.70 37.82
CA ALA A 232 20.04 -11.12 37.66
C ALA A 232 20.55 -11.72 38.98
N GLN A 233 21.42 -11.00 39.70
CA GLN A 233 21.95 -11.40 41.00
C GLN A 233 20.85 -11.55 42.06
N ASP A 234 19.89 -10.64 42.10
CA ASP A 234 18.75 -10.70 43.03
C ASP A 234 17.88 -11.97 42.80
N LYS A 235 17.85 -12.48 41.55
CA LYS A 235 17.18 -13.72 41.15
C LYS A 235 18.07 -14.97 41.20
N GLY A 236 19.34 -14.85 41.62
CA GLY A 236 20.29 -15.93 41.60
C GLY A 236 20.63 -16.43 40.19
N THR A 237 20.54 -15.58 39.17
CA THR A 237 20.79 -15.91 37.77
C THR A 237 22.17 -15.39 37.36
N GLU A 238 22.99 -16.27 36.75
CA GLU A 238 24.29 -15.90 36.21
C GLU A 238 24.13 -15.18 34.85
N LEU A 239 24.65 -13.96 34.75
CA LEU A 239 24.64 -13.18 33.49
C LEU A 239 26.07 -12.97 32.99
N THR A 240 26.35 -13.55 31.83
CA THR A 240 27.67 -13.44 31.16
C THR A 240 27.51 -12.77 29.80
N TYR A 241 28.53 -11.97 29.38
CA TYR A 241 28.55 -11.41 28.05
C TYR A 241 29.93 -11.45 27.40
N GLN A 242 29.94 -11.51 26.07
CA GLN A 242 31.12 -11.41 25.23
C GLN A 242 30.80 -10.43 24.08
N ALA A 243 31.68 -9.48 23.83
CA ALA A 243 31.53 -8.48 22.80
C ALA A 243 32.81 -8.34 21.97
N GLU A 244 32.63 -8.34 20.66
CA GLU A 244 33.67 -8.01 19.71
C GLU A 244 33.73 -6.49 19.54
N GLU A 245 34.93 -5.91 19.55
CA GLU A 245 35.08 -4.46 19.34
C GLU A 245 34.77 -4.05 17.89
N GLY A 246 34.37 -2.77 17.73
CA GLY A 246 34.07 -2.19 16.43
C GLY A 246 32.72 -2.58 15.86
N CYS A 247 31.85 -3.25 16.61
CA CYS A 247 30.46 -3.49 16.23
C CYS A 247 29.67 -2.16 16.22
N ALA A 248 29.38 -1.62 15.03
CA ALA A 248 28.64 -0.37 14.89
C ALA A 248 27.43 -0.51 13.96
N VAL A 249 26.33 0.15 14.29
CA VAL A 249 25.07 0.12 13.54
C VAL A 249 24.54 1.52 13.26
N MET A 250 23.73 1.66 12.20
CA MET A 250 23.03 2.91 11.90
C MET A 250 21.69 2.96 12.65
N ALA A 251 21.70 3.52 13.86
CA ALA A 251 20.54 3.61 14.75
C ALA A 251 20.62 4.83 15.67
N THR A 252 19.72 4.95 16.62
CA THR A 252 19.90 5.84 17.78
C THR A 252 20.42 5.02 18.97
N ARG A 253 21.17 5.67 19.87
CA ARG A 253 21.64 5.02 21.11
C ARG A 253 20.48 4.43 21.91
N GLY A 254 19.33 5.15 21.95
CA GLY A 254 18.13 4.69 22.65
C GLY A 254 17.51 3.44 22.05
N GLU A 255 17.49 3.29 20.72
CA GLU A 255 17.02 2.10 20.02
C GLU A 255 17.88 0.88 20.33
N VAL A 256 19.21 1.02 20.24
CA VAL A 256 20.15 -0.06 20.58
C VAL A 256 20.01 -0.47 22.05
N HIS A 257 19.95 0.50 22.96
CA HIS A 257 19.73 0.24 24.38
C HIS A 257 18.43 -0.54 24.62
N GLN A 258 17.33 -0.12 23.99
CA GLN A 258 16.02 -0.73 24.16
C GLN A 258 16.00 -2.20 23.68
N VAL A 259 16.62 -2.48 22.54
CA VAL A 259 16.69 -3.86 22.02
C VAL A 259 17.46 -4.75 22.98
N ILE A 260 18.63 -4.33 23.41
CA ILE A 260 19.47 -5.10 24.34
C ILE A 260 18.75 -5.30 25.67
N TYR A 261 18.15 -4.23 26.20
CA TYR A 261 17.39 -4.25 27.45
C TYR A 261 16.21 -5.24 27.38
N ASN A 262 15.35 -5.13 26.39
CA ASN A 262 14.15 -5.97 26.28
C ASN A 262 14.50 -7.47 26.15
N LEU A 263 15.54 -7.79 25.36
CA LEU A 263 15.96 -9.18 25.22
C LEU A 263 16.57 -9.72 26.52
N THR A 264 17.40 -8.93 27.18
CA THR A 264 18.06 -9.35 28.44
C THR A 264 17.05 -9.40 29.60
N ASP A 265 16.12 -8.44 29.69
CA ASP A 265 15.04 -8.46 30.69
C ASP A 265 14.13 -9.68 30.53
N ASN A 266 13.78 -10.05 29.30
CA ASN A 266 13.08 -11.30 29.04
C ASN A 266 13.89 -12.52 29.51
N ALA A 267 15.17 -12.60 29.19
CA ALA A 267 16.02 -13.68 29.64
C ALA A 267 16.06 -13.79 31.18
N VAL A 268 16.19 -12.66 31.90
CA VAL A 268 16.18 -12.62 33.37
C VAL A 268 14.81 -13.04 33.94
N LYS A 269 13.72 -12.67 33.26
CA LYS A 269 12.36 -13.02 33.70
C LYS A 269 12.05 -14.51 33.57
N TYR A 270 12.58 -15.15 32.52
CA TYR A 270 12.20 -16.52 32.14
C TYR A 270 13.26 -17.59 32.41
N SER A 271 14.50 -17.22 32.76
CA SER A 271 15.59 -18.19 33.07
C SER A 271 15.35 -19.05 34.32
N GLY A 272 14.37 -18.67 35.19
CA GLY A 272 14.08 -19.41 36.41
C GLY A 272 15.11 -19.21 37.54
N ASN A 273 14.97 -19.94 38.66
CA ASN A 273 15.95 -19.93 39.77
C ASN A 273 17.24 -20.66 39.35
N ALA A 274 18.40 -20.10 39.65
CA ALA A 274 19.71 -20.55 39.21
C ALA A 274 19.86 -20.59 37.67
N GLY A 275 19.29 -19.58 37.01
CA GLY A 275 19.37 -19.43 35.56
C GLY A 275 20.75 -19.06 35.08
N SER A 276 21.01 -19.26 33.77
CA SER A 276 22.23 -18.82 33.10
C SER A 276 21.85 -18.09 31.80
N ILE A 277 22.35 -16.85 31.69
CA ILE A 277 22.10 -16.01 30.53
C ILE A 277 23.43 -15.68 29.87
N ARG A 278 23.49 -15.88 28.58
CA ARG A 278 24.66 -15.60 27.77
C ARG A 278 24.34 -14.61 26.66
N VAL A 279 24.99 -13.44 26.68
CA VAL A 279 24.88 -12.43 25.64
C VAL A 279 26.15 -12.41 24.80
N ARG A 280 26.01 -12.45 23.49
CA ARG A 280 27.16 -12.36 22.55
C ARG A 280 26.88 -11.29 21.50
N LEU A 281 27.92 -10.47 21.25
CA LEU A 281 27.91 -9.46 20.20
C LEU A 281 29.13 -9.70 19.31
N PHE A 282 28.92 -9.91 18.01
CA PHE A 282 29.98 -10.19 17.07
C PHE A 282 29.59 -9.75 15.65
N ARG A 283 30.55 -9.77 14.72
CA ARG A 283 30.32 -9.50 13.30
C ARG A 283 30.25 -10.81 12.52
N GLU A 284 29.26 -10.92 11.64
CA GLU A 284 29.09 -12.06 10.74
C GLU A 284 28.41 -11.64 9.44
N GLY A 285 29.02 -11.93 8.29
CA GLY A 285 28.40 -11.73 6.97
C GLY A 285 27.97 -10.30 6.69
N GLY A 286 28.75 -9.28 7.09
CA GLY A 286 28.41 -7.87 6.90
C GLY A 286 27.33 -7.35 7.84
N CYS A 287 26.99 -8.11 8.87
CA CYS A 287 26.04 -7.75 9.90
C CYS A 287 26.69 -7.72 11.29
N VAL A 288 26.19 -6.84 12.15
CA VAL A 288 26.40 -6.90 13.60
C VAL A 288 25.31 -7.81 14.17
N VAL A 289 25.76 -8.88 14.85
CA VAL A 289 24.88 -9.92 15.40
C VAL A 289 24.91 -9.85 16.93
N LEU A 290 23.71 -9.72 17.52
CA LEU A 290 23.50 -9.83 18.97
C LEU A 290 22.71 -11.11 19.24
N THR A 291 23.24 -11.98 20.11
CA THR A 291 22.50 -13.16 20.60
C THR A 291 22.30 -13.07 22.11
N VAL A 292 21.09 -13.35 22.54
CA VAL A 292 20.74 -13.48 23.98
C VAL A 292 20.16 -14.89 24.16
N ALA A 293 20.87 -15.72 24.91
CA ALA A 293 20.48 -17.10 25.19
C ALA A 293 20.25 -17.28 26.70
N ASP A 294 19.13 -17.90 27.05
CA ASP A 294 18.81 -18.31 28.42
C ASP A 294 18.74 -19.84 28.51
N ASN A 295 18.70 -20.37 29.73
CA ASN A 295 18.48 -21.78 30.03
C ASN A 295 17.10 -22.02 30.66
N GLY A 296 16.14 -21.19 30.39
CA GLY A 296 14.76 -21.30 30.84
C GLY A 296 14.00 -22.50 30.21
N PRO A 297 12.69 -22.51 30.29
CA PRO A 297 11.85 -23.62 29.77
C PRO A 297 11.82 -23.64 28.22
N GLY A 298 12.36 -22.63 27.55
CA GLY A 298 12.22 -22.44 26.09
C GLY A 298 10.83 -21.96 25.69
N ILE A 299 10.56 -21.98 24.38
CA ILE A 299 9.32 -21.53 23.77
C ILE A 299 8.71 -22.71 23.00
N PRO A 300 7.42 -23.07 23.20
CA PRO A 300 6.76 -24.08 22.37
C PRO A 300 6.93 -23.80 20.87
N GLU A 301 7.14 -24.82 20.05
CA GLU A 301 7.40 -24.63 18.61
C GLU A 301 6.25 -23.90 17.90
N GLU A 302 5.02 -24.14 18.31
CA GLU A 302 3.81 -23.48 17.80
C GLU A 302 3.75 -21.98 18.12
N ASP A 303 4.44 -21.55 19.18
CA ASP A 303 4.46 -20.16 19.65
C ASP A 303 5.64 -19.36 19.09
N LEU A 304 6.71 -20.00 18.62
CA LEU A 304 7.91 -19.33 18.07
C LEU A 304 7.60 -18.28 16.99
N PRO A 305 6.69 -18.53 16.02
CA PRO A 305 6.35 -17.49 15.01
C PRO A 305 5.62 -16.29 15.60
N ARG A 306 4.99 -16.45 16.77
CA ARG A 306 4.06 -15.49 17.36
C ARG A 306 4.65 -14.67 18.51
N VAL A 307 5.82 -15.01 19.02
CA VAL A 307 6.41 -14.32 20.19
C VAL A 307 6.69 -12.84 19.97
N PHE A 308 6.75 -12.40 18.71
CA PHE A 308 6.92 -11.01 18.33
C PHE A 308 5.59 -10.27 18.09
N GLU A 309 4.45 -10.97 18.13
CA GLU A 309 3.14 -10.30 18.05
C GLU A 309 2.91 -9.41 19.27
N ARG A 310 2.27 -8.26 19.08
CA ARG A 310 1.95 -7.31 20.16
C ARG A 310 1.02 -7.97 21.17
N PHE A 311 1.30 -7.84 22.46
CA PHE A 311 0.58 -8.42 23.61
C PHE A 311 0.56 -9.97 23.66
N TYR A 312 1.32 -10.64 22.79
CA TYR A 312 1.39 -12.08 22.79
C TYR A 312 2.16 -12.61 24.00
N ARG A 313 1.69 -13.71 24.56
CA ARG A 313 2.30 -14.41 25.71
C ARG A 313 1.97 -15.89 25.62
N VAL A 314 2.99 -16.74 25.75
CA VAL A 314 2.85 -18.21 25.79
C VAL A 314 2.00 -18.65 26.98
N ASP A 315 2.26 -18.11 28.17
CA ASP A 315 1.51 -18.36 29.42
C ASP A 315 1.11 -17.02 30.06
N LYS A 316 -0.19 -16.69 29.97
CA LYS A 316 -0.74 -15.41 30.49
C LYS A 316 -0.63 -15.31 32.03
N ALA A 317 -0.74 -16.41 32.74
CA ALA A 317 -0.72 -16.41 34.22
C ALA A 317 0.72 -16.21 34.76
N ARG A 318 1.65 -16.99 34.27
CA ARG A 318 3.08 -16.91 34.65
C ARG A 318 3.73 -15.59 34.22
N SER A 319 3.39 -15.11 33.04
CA SER A 319 3.92 -13.83 32.55
C SER A 319 3.37 -12.62 33.30
N ARG A 320 2.14 -12.69 33.85
CA ARG A 320 1.61 -11.63 34.73
C ARG A 320 2.39 -11.54 36.02
N ALA A 321 2.66 -12.66 36.66
CA ALA A 321 3.46 -12.73 37.89
C ALA A 321 4.90 -12.22 37.67
N ALA A 322 5.45 -12.38 36.47
CA ALA A 322 6.77 -11.85 36.09
C ALA A 322 6.76 -10.39 35.60
N GLY A 323 5.60 -9.69 35.63
CA GLY A 323 5.50 -8.27 35.24
C GLY A 323 5.68 -8.00 33.74
N GLY A 324 5.50 -9.00 32.87
CA GLY A 324 5.63 -8.82 31.43
C GLY A 324 4.43 -8.07 30.81
N THR A 325 4.68 -7.14 29.91
CA THR A 325 3.64 -6.40 29.16
C THR A 325 3.19 -7.10 27.86
N GLY A 326 4.02 -8.02 27.34
CA GLY A 326 3.83 -8.63 26.02
C GLY A 326 4.16 -7.69 24.85
N LEU A 327 4.74 -6.50 25.14
CA LEU A 327 5.12 -5.51 24.13
C LEU A 327 6.63 -5.48 23.87
N GLY A 328 7.46 -5.96 24.79
CA GLY A 328 8.91 -5.84 24.68
C GLY A 328 9.50 -6.48 23.43
N LEU A 329 9.08 -7.69 23.06
CA LEU A 329 9.58 -8.37 21.86
C LEU A 329 9.05 -7.75 20.57
N SER A 330 7.83 -7.25 20.54
CA SER A 330 7.32 -6.53 19.36
C SER A 330 8.04 -5.19 19.16
N ILE A 331 8.38 -4.48 20.24
CA ILE A 331 9.23 -3.27 20.19
C ILE A 331 10.63 -3.62 19.63
N VAL A 332 11.21 -4.76 20.02
CA VAL A 332 12.48 -5.24 19.45
C VAL A 332 12.33 -5.45 17.95
N GLN A 333 11.31 -6.17 17.50
CA GLN A 333 11.09 -6.47 16.10
C GLN A 333 10.88 -5.19 15.27
N ASP A 334 9.98 -4.30 15.70
CA ASP A 334 9.69 -3.05 15.00
C ASP A 334 10.94 -2.16 14.91
N THR A 335 11.72 -2.08 16.00
CA THR A 335 12.95 -1.28 16.05
C THR A 335 14.03 -1.83 15.11
N VAL A 336 14.23 -3.15 15.13
CA VAL A 336 15.24 -3.83 14.31
C VAL A 336 14.88 -3.76 12.82
N HIS A 337 13.62 -4.07 12.45
CA HIS A 337 13.14 -4.00 11.07
C HIS A 337 13.23 -2.59 10.50
N LYS A 338 12.91 -1.57 11.29
CA LYS A 338 13.04 -0.17 10.88
C LYS A 338 14.46 0.22 10.48
N ARG A 339 15.46 -0.46 11.00
CA ARG A 339 16.89 -0.26 10.70
C ARG A 339 17.43 -1.27 9.67
N GLY A 340 16.54 -1.97 8.94
CA GLY A 340 16.89 -2.95 7.90
C GLY A 340 17.50 -4.24 8.47
N GLY A 341 17.33 -4.48 9.77
CA GLY A 341 17.79 -5.71 10.44
C GLY A 341 16.70 -6.79 10.50
N THR A 342 17.04 -7.93 11.09
CA THR A 342 16.15 -9.05 11.35
C THR A 342 16.29 -9.53 12.79
N VAL A 343 15.21 -10.06 13.36
CA VAL A 343 15.22 -10.73 14.67
C VAL A 343 14.55 -12.08 14.55
N THR A 344 15.13 -13.09 15.20
CA THR A 344 14.61 -14.45 15.24
C THR A 344 14.65 -15.02 16.65
N ALA A 345 13.73 -15.93 16.94
CA ALA A 345 13.69 -16.71 18.18
C ALA A 345 13.82 -18.19 17.84
N THR A 346 14.64 -18.91 18.61
CA THR A 346 14.83 -20.35 18.50
C THR A 346 15.00 -20.95 19.89
N ASN A 347 14.86 -22.26 20.02
CA ASN A 347 15.21 -22.97 21.25
C ASN A 347 16.65 -23.48 21.21
N ALA A 348 17.34 -23.42 22.35
CA ALA A 348 18.67 -23.99 22.48
C ALA A 348 18.59 -25.54 22.56
N PRO A 349 19.56 -26.30 22.01
CA PRO A 349 19.57 -27.76 22.07
C PRO A 349 19.55 -28.38 23.48
N GLY A 350 19.88 -27.60 24.50
CA GLY A 350 19.89 -27.99 25.91
C GLY A 350 18.71 -27.45 26.74
N GLY A 351 17.72 -26.84 26.10
CA GLY A 351 16.63 -26.08 26.74
C GLY A 351 16.96 -24.59 26.83
N GLY A 352 15.91 -23.77 26.95
CA GLY A 352 15.98 -22.32 26.94
C GLY A 352 15.76 -21.71 25.57
N ALA A 353 15.60 -20.39 25.54
CA ALA A 353 15.37 -19.64 24.32
C ALA A 353 16.65 -18.89 23.86
N VAL A 354 16.76 -18.72 22.55
CA VAL A 354 17.84 -17.94 21.92
C VAL A 354 17.19 -16.89 21.01
N PHE A 355 17.40 -15.63 21.32
CA PHE A 355 17.02 -14.51 20.48
C PHE A 355 18.24 -14.01 19.72
N THR A 356 18.13 -13.91 18.41
CA THR A 356 19.19 -13.43 17.53
C THR A 356 18.75 -12.22 16.76
N VAL A 357 19.44 -11.10 16.93
CA VAL A 357 19.25 -9.87 16.18
C VAL A 357 20.40 -9.69 15.22
N ARG A 358 20.11 -9.35 13.97
CA ARG A 358 21.07 -9.03 12.93
C ARG A 358 20.82 -7.64 12.41
N TRP A 359 21.75 -6.73 12.55
CA TRP A 359 21.70 -5.39 11.96
C TRP A 359 22.76 -5.27 10.85
N PRO A 360 22.49 -4.52 9.77
CA PRO A 360 23.53 -4.14 8.82
C PRO A 360 24.67 -3.42 9.56
N ASP A 361 25.91 -3.85 9.30
CA ASP A 361 27.09 -3.18 9.85
C ASP A 361 27.22 -1.78 9.25
N ALA A 362 27.39 -0.76 10.10
CA ALA A 362 27.59 0.61 9.65
C ALA A 362 28.86 0.81 8.80
N GLU A 363 29.83 -0.10 8.88
CA GLU A 363 31.06 -0.11 8.07
C GLU A 363 30.91 -0.92 6.77
N GLY A 364 29.94 -1.86 6.70
CA GLY A 364 29.67 -2.69 5.51
C GLY A 364 28.88 -2.00 4.38
N GLY A 365 28.41 -0.78 4.59
CA GLY A 365 27.62 -0.01 3.62
C GLY A 365 28.45 0.80 2.61
N ARG A 366 29.71 0.42 2.34
CA ARG A 366 30.53 0.96 1.26
C ARG A 366 30.90 -0.15 0.28
N GLU A 367 29.93 -0.57 -0.51
CA GLU A 367 30.20 -1.03 -1.87
C GLU A 367 29.25 -0.27 -2.81
N PRO A 368 29.77 0.18 -3.97
CA PRO A 368 29.27 1.27 -4.79
C PRO A 368 27.97 0.97 -5.51
#